data_373171d9bdbade8b5924471c7fdad30c
#
_entry.id   373171d9bdbade8b5924471c7fdad30c
#
_cell.length_a   1.000
_cell.length_b   1.000
_cell.length_c   1.000
_cell.angle_alpha   90.00
_cell.angle_beta   90.00
_cell.angle_gamma   90.00
#
_symmetry.space_group_name_H-M   'P 1'
#
loop_
_entity.id
_entity.type
_entity.pdbx_description
1 polymer ?
#
loop_
_entity_poly.entity_id
_entity_poly.type
_entity_poly.pdbx_seq_one_letter_code
_entity_poly.pdbx_strand_id
1 'polypeptide(L)'
;MICFTIALRSKKSTNNWERVLENFNNTLHSIFNQTNGEFEVYVGCNEVPELYEKYDERLHFVTADLPIPKTWQEKCRDRSWKLLLCAKEIRNQYSRLCKKNEGGVYIFPVDADDYVNCKIAEWCAKNPDANGFKSKTGYKWIKGQKHMVITRYYGGSMNIMKMYEEDLPDELPNSSLCFDEETAMLLTRRYPIRWYDIEVYDKFKEMGRPLSRLPFRSTVYVLGTGDNISLAEPCNGKNGKRIHPIAFLRKINPFDKRFVTYRLRKEFGINL
;
A
#
# COMPACT_ATOMS: atom_id res chain seq x y z
N MET A 1 10.66 -14.03 2.31
CA MET A 1 9.72 -13.32 3.23
C MET A 1 9.23 -12.06 2.59
N ILE A 2 7.92 -11.73 2.71
CA ILE A 2 7.35 -10.43 2.31
C ILE A 2 6.66 -9.77 3.50
N CYS A 3 6.86 -8.45 3.66
CA CYS A 3 6.20 -7.59 4.63
C CYS A 3 5.23 -6.65 3.91
N PHE A 4 3.95 -6.76 4.19
CA PHE A 4 2.94 -5.78 3.77
C PHE A 4 2.97 -4.62 4.77
N THR A 5 3.07 -3.39 4.28
CA THR A 5 3.08 -2.21 5.14
C THR A 5 1.87 -1.34 4.85
N ILE A 6 1.13 -0.95 5.88
CA ILE A 6 -0.11 -0.19 5.76
C ILE A 6 0.01 1.07 6.61
N ALA A 7 -0.35 2.21 6.04
CA ALA A 7 -0.52 3.46 6.77
C ALA A 7 -2.02 3.66 7.08
N LEU A 8 -2.41 3.42 8.32
CA LEU A 8 -3.79 3.62 8.76
C LEU A 8 -3.97 5.05 9.29
N ARG A 9 -4.97 5.76 8.76
CA ARG A 9 -5.28 7.11 9.24
C ARG A 9 -5.81 7.09 10.67
N SER A 10 -5.57 8.17 11.42
CA SER A 10 -6.12 8.35 12.75
C SER A 10 -7.65 8.54 12.73
N LYS A 11 -8.33 8.00 13.74
CA LYS A 11 -9.75 8.25 14.00
C LYS A 11 -10.08 9.74 14.06
N LYS A 12 -9.17 10.56 14.59
CA LYS A 12 -9.33 12.00 14.70
C LYS A 12 -9.22 12.73 13.34
N SER A 13 -8.76 12.08 12.28
CA SER A 13 -8.55 12.66 10.94
C SER A 13 -9.67 12.35 9.94
N THR A 14 -10.76 11.72 10.38
CA THR A 14 -11.90 11.34 9.53
C THR A 14 -13.23 11.65 10.21
N ASN A 15 -14.26 11.95 9.40
CA ASN A 15 -15.63 12.12 9.87
C ASN A 15 -16.43 10.79 9.89
N ASN A 16 -15.85 9.70 9.37
CA ASN A 16 -16.50 8.40 9.32
C ASN A 16 -15.49 7.29 9.59
N TRP A 17 -15.20 7.08 10.86
CA TRP A 17 -14.24 6.07 11.29
C TRP A 17 -14.72 4.64 11.00
N GLU A 18 -16.01 4.37 11.15
CA GLU A 18 -16.57 3.03 10.88
C GLU A 18 -16.30 2.58 9.46
N ARG A 19 -16.45 3.48 8.48
CA ARG A 19 -16.14 3.20 7.08
C ARG A 19 -14.65 2.97 6.85
N VAL A 20 -13.79 3.75 7.50
CA VAL A 20 -12.32 3.54 7.44
C VAL A 20 -11.98 2.16 7.99
N LEU A 21 -12.55 1.80 9.12
CA LEU A 21 -12.34 0.52 9.78
C LEU A 21 -12.86 -0.65 8.94
N GLU A 22 -14.04 -0.52 8.33
CA GLU A 22 -14.58 -1.52 7.41
C GLU A 22 -13.64 -1.75 6.21
N ASN A 23 -13.16 -0.69 5.57
CA ASN A 23 -12.25 -0.81 4.44
C ASN A 23 -10.92 -1.44 4.87
N PHE A 24 -10.38 -1.04 6.01
CA PHE A 24 -9.14 -1.59 6.56
C PHE A 24 -9.28 -3.09 6.90
N ASN A 25 -10.38 -3.52 7.52
CA ASN A 25 -10.65 -4.94 7.76
C ASN A 25 -10.74 -5.73 6.45
N ASN A 26 -11.37 -5.19 5.41
CA ASN A 26 -11.39 -5.81 4.08
C ASN A 26 -9.98 -5.93 3.48
N THR A 27 -9.13 -4.93 3.64
CA THR A 27 -7.71 -4.97 3.20
C THR A 27 -6.97 -6.06 3.96
N LEU A 28 -7.07 -6.13 5.28
CA LEU A 28 -6.46 -7.18 6.10
C LEU A 28 -6.94 -8.56 5.66
N HIS A 29 -8.26 -8.75 5.52
CA HIS A 29 -8.82 -10.02 5.06
C HIS A 29 -8.23 -10.44 3.71
N SER A 30 -8.06 -9.52 2.77
CA SER A 30 -7.44 -9.80 1.47
C SER A 30 -5.95 -10.18 1.59
N ILE A 31 -5.21 -9.55 2.49
CA ILE A 31 -3.81 -9.87 2.74
C ILE A 31 -3.70 -11.25 3.42
N PHE A 32 -4.52 -11.54 4.41
CA PHE A 32 -4.50 -12.85 5.09
C PHE A 32 -5.04 -14.00 4.22
N ASN A 33 -5.62 -13.71 3.05
CA ASN A 33 -5.99 -14.69 2.02
C ASN A 33 -4.80 -15.16 1.15
N GLN A 34 -3.54 -14.84 1.49
CA GLN A 34 -2.37 -15.27 0.71
C GLN A 34 -2.26 -16.79 0.65
N THR A 35 -1.88 -17.34 -0.54
CA THR A 35 -1.67 -18.77 -0.76
C THR A 35 -0.39 -19.33 -0.13
N ASN A 36 0.50 -18.44 0.32
CA ASN A 36 1.73 -18.78 1.03
C ASN A 36 1.76 -17.98 2.35
N GLY A 37 2.05 -18.68 3.45
CA GLY A 37 2.07 -18.08 4.80
C GLY A 37 3.36 -17.32 5.15
N GLU A 38 4.35 -17.25 4.26
CA GLU A 38 5.62 -16.54 4.50
C GLU A 38 5.46 -15.03 4.31
N PHE A 39 4.59 -14.42 5.09
CA PHE A 39 4.39 -12.96 5.09
C PHE A 39 4.13 -12.44 6.50
N GLU A 40 4.35 -11.15 6.66
CA GLU A 40 3.95 -10.37 7.83
C GLU A 40 3.29 -9.06 7.42
N VAL A 41 2.52 -8.48 8.32
CA VAL A 41 1.76 -7.24 8.10
C VAL A 41 2.12 -6.24 9.17
N TYR A 42 2.61 -5.07 8.77
CA TYR A 42 2.95 -3.97 9.66
C TYR A 42 2.03 -2.80 9.40
N VAL A 43 1.34 -2.34 10.43
CA VAL A 43 0.37 -1.23 10.34
C VAL A 43 0.86 -0.05 11.14
N GLY A 44 1.31 1.00 10.45
CA GLY A 44 1.65 2.27 11.09
C GLY A 44 0.39 3.08 11.37
N CYS A 45 0.15 3.46 12.63
CA CYS A 45 -1.06 4.14 13.06
C CYS A 45 -0.81 5.07 14.27
N ASN A 46 -1.76 5.97 14.56
CA ASN A 46 -1.73 6.74 15.81
C ASN A 46 -2.27 5.92 16.98
N GLU A 47 -3.31 5.17 16.74
CA GLU A 47 -4.01 4.30 17.69
C GLU A 47 -4.31 2.93 17.08
N VAL A 48 -4.21 1.87 17.88
CA VAL A 48 -4.59 0.52 17.44
C VAL A 48 -6.11 0.45 17.31
N PRO A 49 -6.64 0.09 16.12
CA PRO A 49 -8.08 -0.01 15.93
C PRO A 49 -8.65 -1.29 16.56
N GLU A 50 -9.93 -1.26 16.89
CA GLU A 50 -10.69 -2.47 17.20
C GLU A 50 -11.03 -3.19 15.88
N LEU A 51 -10.55 -4.43 15.74
CA LEU A 51 -10.72 -5.22 14.52
C LEU A 51 -12.01 -6.05 14.57
N TYR A 52 -12.61 -6.32 13.41
CA TYR A 52 -13.79 -7.19 13.29
C TYR A 52 -13.45 -8.67 13.43
N GLU A 53 -12.21 -9.06 13.09
CA GLU A 53 -11.71 -10.43 13.14
C GLU A 53 -10.43 -10.49 13.95
N LYS A 54 -10.13 -11.65 14.51
CA LYS A 54 -8.83 -11.90 15.14
C LYS A 54 -7.85 -12.39 14.08
N TYR A 55 -6.68 -11.78 14.06
CA TYR A 55 -5.55 -12.20 13.25
C TYR A 55 -4.46 -12.82 14.15
N ASP A 56 -3.58 -13.59 13.54
CA ASP A 56 -2.46 -14.23 14.23
C ASP A 56 -1.27 -13.28 14.44
N GLU A 57 -0.17 -13.80 14.96
CA GLU A 57 1.06 -13.07 15.31
C GLU A 57 1.76 -12.38 14.14
N ARG A 58 1.34 -12.63 12.91
CA ARG A 58 1.87 -11.94 11.72
C ARG A 58 1.37 -10.51 11.56
N LEU A 59 0.37 -10.09 12.34
CA LEU A 59 -0.14 -8.72 12.32
C LEU A 59 0.49 -7.89 13.44
N HIS A 60 1.22 -6.85 13.05
CA HIS A 60 1.92 -5.94 13.95
C HIS A 60 1.39 -4.53 13.82
N PHE A 61 1.04 -3.90 14.94
CA PHE A 61 0.70 -2.48 14.99
C PHE A 61 1.90 -1.68 15.51
N VAL A 62 2.33 -0.68 14.73
CA VAL A 62 3.42 0.23 15.08
C VAL A 62 2.82 1.61 15.34
N THR A 63 2.70 1.97 16.61
CA THR A 63 2.05 3.21 17.01
C THR A 63 3.05 4.34 17.25
N ALA A 64 2.65 5.56 16.90
CA ALA A 64 3.36 6.78 17.27
C ALA A 64 2.35 7.93 17.51
N ASP A 65 2.69 8.82 18.43
CA ASP A 65 1.95 10.06 18.62
C ASP A 65 2.31 11.04 17.50
N LEU A 66 1.51 11.00 16.43
CA LEU A 66 1.67 11.83 15.26
C LEU A 66 0.65 12.97 15.28
N PRO A 67 1.04 14.17 14.84
CA PRO A 67 0.10 15.28 14.70
C PRO A 67 -1.01 14.92 13.69
N ILE A 68 -2.20 15.46 13.90
CA ILE A 68 -3.36 15.16 13.05
C ILE A 68 -3.31 16.00 11.77
N PRO A 69 -3.27 15.37 10.58
CA PRO A 69 -3.16 16.08 9.31
C PRO A 69 -4.44 16.83 8.96
N LYS A 70 -4.30 18.09 8.52
CA LYS A 70 -5.40 18.97 8.11
C LYS A 70 -5.42 19.19 6.61
N THR A 71 -4.26 19.35 5.99
CA THR A 71 -4.10 19.60 4.57
C THR A 71 -3.84 18.30 3.79
N TRP A 72 -3.96 18.35 2.47
CA TRP A 72 -3.62 17.23 1.60
C TRP A 72 -2.13 16.85 1.71
N GLN A 73 -1.24 17.84 1.75
CA GLN A 73 0.20 17.63 1.89
C GLN A 73 0.54 16.95 3.23
N GLU A 74 -0.10 17.37 4.32
CA GLU A 74 0.08 16.75 5.62
C GLU A 74 -0.43 15.30 5.62
N LYS A 75 -1.55 14.99 4.94
CA LYS A 75 -2.04 13.62 4.78
C LYS A 75 -1.05 12.73 4.02
N CYS A 76 -0.40 13.26 2.99
CA CYS A 76 0.64 12.54 2.27
C CYS A 76 1.87 12.30 3.16
N ARG A 77 2.27 13.29 3.96
CA ARG A 77 3.38 13.19 4.92
C ARG A 77 3.07 12.21 6.05
N ASP A 78 1.87 12.25 6.62
CA ASP A 78 1.37 11.29 7.62
C ASP A 78 1.45 9.84 7.10
N ARG A 79 0.92 9.59 5.90
CA ARG A 79 1.02 8.28 5.23
C ARG A 79 2.48 7.83 5.12
N SER A 80 3.34 8.70 4.61
CA SER A 80 4.75 8.37 4.41
C SER A 80 5.48 8.13 5.72
N TRP A 81 5.15 8.87 6.78
CA TRP A 81 5.75 8.68 8.11
C TRP A 81 5.36 7.33 8.71
N LYS A 82 4.09 6.94 8.60
CA LYS A 82 3.59 5.63 9.05
C LYS A 82 4.27 4.47 8.32
N LEU A 83 4.53 4.61 7.03
CA LEU A 83 5.31 3.62 6.29
C LEU A 83 6.78 3.54 6.78
N LEU A 84 7.38 4.67 7.16
CA LEU A 84 8.71 4.67 7.77
C LEU A 84 8.72 4.01 9.16
N LEU A 85 7.68 4.20 9.97
CA LEU A 85 7.53 3.50 11.25
C LEU A 85 7.49 1.98 11.03
N CYS A 86 6.72 1.52 10.06
CA CYS A 86 6.70 0.11 9.67
C CYS A 86 8.09 -0.36 9.22
N ALA A 87 8.78 0.42 8.38
CA ALA A 87 10.11 0.07 7.88
C ALA A 87 11.16 0.01 9.00
N LYS A 88 11.09 0.90 9.99
CA LYS A 88 11.95 0.86 11.18
C LYS A 88 11.71 -0.42 11.98
N GLU A 89 10.45 -0.79 12.18
CA GLU A 89 10.12 -2.02 12.90
C GLU A 89 10.57 -3.27 12.14
N ILE A 90 10.44 -3.29 10.81
CA ILE A 90 10.98 -4.35 9.96
C ILE A 90 12.50 -4.44 10.11
N ARG A 91 13.22 -3.31 10.19
CA ARG A 91 14.65 -3.29 10.45
C ARG A 91 15.00 -3.90 11.81
N ASN A 92 14.28 -3.54 12.87
CA ASN A 92 14.48 -4.10 14.22
C ASN A 92 14.36 -5.63 14.22
N GLN A 93 13.56 -6.18 13.34
CA GLN A 93 13.31 -7.61 13.20
C GLN A 93 14.03 -8.24 12.00
N TYR A 94 14.93 -7.50 11.34
CA TYR A 94 15.51 -7.89 10.06
C TYR A 94 16.17 -9.26 10.07
N SER A 95 16.95 -9.58 11.11
CA SER A 95 17.64 -10.86 11.26
C SER A 95 16.66 -12.05 11.36
N ARG A 96 15.46 -11.84 11.89
CA ARG A 96 14.38 -12.84 11.94
C ARG A 96 13.69 -12.98 10.60
N LEU A 97 13.43 -11.88 9.92
CA LEU A 97 12.69 -11.81 8.66
C LEU A 97 13.55 -12.23 7.46
N CYS A 98 14.83 -11.88 7.48
CA CYS A 98 15.76 -12.20 6.41
C CYS A 98 16.42 -13.53 6.66
N LYS A 99 16.02 -14.58 5.93
CA LYS A 99 16.70 -15.87 5.98
C LYS A 99 18.13 -15.71 5.47
N LYS A 100 19.09 -16.42 6.12
CA LYS A 100 20.56 -16.29 5.92
C LYS A 100 21.04 -16.26 4.46
N ASN A 101 20.25 -16.74 3.51
CA ASN A 101 20.63 -16.88 2.09
C ASN A 101 19.79 -16.02 1.14
N GLU A 102 18.85 -15.19 1.63
CA GLU A 102 17.90 -14.47 0.76
C GLU A 102 18.30 -13.00 0.53
N GLY A 103 19.26 -12.49 1.28
CA GLY A 103 19.89 -11.17 1.06
C GLY A 103 18.90 -10.00 1.01
N GLY A 104 17.76 -10.05 1.74
CA GLY A 104 16.81 -8.95 1.81
C GLY A 104 15.38 -9.40 2.06
N VAL A 105 14.50 -8.46 2.41
CA VAL A 105 13.07 -8.69 2.60
C VAL A 105 12.26 -7.93 1.56
N TYR A 106 11.18 -8.53 1.06
CA TYR A 106 10.26 -7.82 0.19
C TYR A 106 9.35 -6.93 1.03
N ILE A 107 9.18 -5.68 0.64
CA ILE A 107 8.23 -4.75 1.25
C ILE A 107 7.20 -4.34 0.20
N PHE A 108 5.94 -4.45 0.55
CA PHE A 108 4.83 -4.04 -0.28
C PHE A 108 3.94 -3.03 0.47
N PRO A 109 4.08 -1.73 0.21
CA PRO A 109 3.15 -0.73 0.71
C PRO A 109 1.76 -0.97 0.11
N VAL A 110 0.75 -1.04 0.97
CA VAL A 110 -0.65 -1.26 0.59
C VAL A 110 -1.50 -0.15 1.21
N ASP A 111 -2.36 0.47 0.41
CA ASP A 111 -3.31 1.45 0.94
C ASP A 111 -4.42 0.73 1.74
N ALA A 112 -4.87 1.34 2.82
CA ALA A 112 -5.76 0.73 3.82
C ALA A 112 -7.20 0.46 3.31
N ASP A 113 -7.46 0.71 2.04
CA ASP A 113 -8.75 0.50 1.36
C ASP A 113 -8.63 -0.31 0.05
N ASP A 114 -7.44 -0.91 -0.22
CA ASP A 114 -7.19 -1.72 -1.39
C ASP A 114 -7.25 -3.22 -1.09
N TYR A 115 -7.57 -4.04 -2.12
CA TYR A 115 -7.47 -5.50 -2.02
C TYR A 115 -6.21 -6.02 -2.72
N VAL A 116 -5.61 -7.03 -2.14
CA VAL A 116 -4.34 -7.62 -2.58
C VAL A 116 -4.57 -9.01 -3.19
N ASN A 117 -3.87 -9.30 -4.28
CA ASN A 117 -3.91 -10.63 -4.91
C ASN A 117 -3.29 -11.70 -4.01
N CYS A 118 -3.98 -12.82 -3.85
CA CYS A 118 -3.56 -13.91 -2.96
C CYS A 118 -2.23 -14.59 -3.34
N LYS A 119 -1.69 -14.33 -4.53
CA LYS A 119 -0.45 -14.97 -5.03
C LYS A 119 0.81 -14.17 -4.76
N ILE A 120 0.72 -13.01 -4.14
CA ILE A 120 1.87 -12.10 -3.95
C ILE A 120 2.96 -12.76 -3.11
N ALA A 121 2.62 -13.30 -1.94
CA ALA A 121 3.60 -13.94 -1.06
C ALA A 121 4.24 -15.17 -1.71
N GLU A 122 3.44 -16.01 -2.36
CA GLU A 122 3.93 -17.17 -3.11
C GLU A 122 4.89 -16.76 -4.24
N TRP A 123 4.56 -15.70 -4.98
CA TRP A 123 5.42 -15.21 -6.07
C TRP A 123 6.75 -14.67 -5.55
N CYS A 124 6.75 -13.91 -4.47
CA CYS A 124 7.98 -13.44 -3.83
C CYS A 124 8.84 -14.60 -3.33
N ALA A 125 8.24 -15.61 -2.70
CA ALA A 125 8.95 -16.79 -2.22
C ALA A 125 9.59 -17.62 -3.36
N LYS A 126 8.95 -17.70 -4.53
CA LYS A 126 9.46 -18.39 -5.71
C LYS A 126 10.54 -17.63 -6.48
N ASN A 127 10.73 -16.35 -6.20
CA ASN A 127 11.68 -15.49 -6.92
C ASN A 127 12.57 -14.72 -5.94
N PRO A 128 13.35 -15.40 -5.08
CA PRO A 128 14.10 -14.76 -4.00
C PRO A 128 15.19 -13.80 -4.49
N ASP A 129 15.70 -14.00 -5.71
CA ASP A 129 16.80 -13.18 -6.27
C ASP A 129 16.33 -11.91 -6.99
N ALA A 130 15.02 -11.73 -7.18
CA ALA A 130 14.50 -10.53 -7.82
C ALA A 130 14.65 -9.29 -6.91
N ASN A 131 15.00 -8.14 -7.48
CA ASN A 131 15.08 -6.87 -6.75
C ASN A 131 13.72 -6.29 -6.35
N GLY A 132 12.65 -6.93 -6.77
CA GLY A 132 11.28 -6.56 -6.53
C GLY A 132 10.42 -6.67 -7.78
N PHE A 133 9.17 -6.26 -7.67
CA PHE A 133 8.19 -6.43 -8.73
C PHE A 133 7.32 -5.19 -8.90
N LYS A 134 6.92 -4.95 -10.16
CA LYS A 134 5.97 -3.90 -10.52
C LYS A 134 4.75 -4.51 -11.20
N SER A 135 3.56 -4.13 -10.76
CA SER A 135 2.35 -4.42 -11.50
C SER A 135 2.14 -3.40 -12.61
N LYS A 136 1.99 -3.87 -13.86
CA LYS A 136 1.73 -2.98 -15.01
C LYS A 136 0.29 -2.47 -15.02
N THR A 137 -0.64 -3.31 -14.54
CA THR A 137 -2.08 -3.03 -14.54
C THR A 137 -2.68 -3.57 -13.25
N GLY A 138 -3.69 -2.89 -12.76
CA GLY A 138 -4.53 -3.33 -11.66
C GLY A 138 -6.00 -3.29 -12.05
N TYR A 139 -6.86 -3.49 -11.08
CA TYR A 139 -8.27 -3.23 -11.22
C TYR A 139 -8.62 -1.92 -10.50
N LYS A 140 -9.61 -1.19 -11.04
CA LYS A 140 -10.34 -0.16 -10.30
C LYS A 140 -11.77 -0.63 -10.10
N TRP A 141 -12.26 -0.49 -8.89
CA TRP A 141 -13.58 -0.94 -8.52
C TRP A 141 -14.32 0.09 -7.67
N ILE A 142 -15.55 0.39 -8.03
CA ILE A 142 -16.48 1.07 -7.13
C ILE A 142 -17.17 -0.04 -6.34
N LYS A 143 -16.98 -0.05 -5.02
CA LYS A 143 -17.54 -1.06 -4.11
C LYS A 143 -19.04 -1.26 -4.39
N GLY A 144 -19.45 -2.53 -4.50
CA GLY A 144 -20.83 -2.90 -4.82
C GLY A 144 -21.17 -2.96 -6.31
N GLN A 145 -20.35 -2.46 -7.20
CA GLN A 145 -20.57 -2.60 -8.65
C GLN A 145 -20.28 -4.02 -9.14
N LYS A 146 -21.08 -4.50 -10.11
CA LYS A 146 -20.91 -5.84 -10.70
C LYS A 146 -19.64 -5.98 -11.57
N HIS A 147 -18.96 -4.88 -11.87
CA HIS A 147 -17.81 -4.84 -12.75
C HIS A 147 -16.65 -4.08 -12.11
N MET A 148 -15.45 -4.59 -12.33
CA MET A 148 -14.18 -3.89 -12.18
C MET A 148 -13.65 -3.47 -13.52
N VAL A 149 -12.72 -2.53 -13.54
CA VAL A 149 -12.07 -2.05 -14.74
C VAL A 149 -10.59 -2.30 -14.67
N ILE A 150 -10.04 -2.91 -15.73
CA ILE A 150 -8.60 -3.01 -15.90
C ILE A 150 -8.07 -1.63 -16.24
N THR A 151 -7.06 -1.19 -15.53
CA THR A 151 -6.43 0.10 -15.77
C THR A 151 -4.92 0.01 -15.64
N ARG A 152 -4.21 0.87 -16.37
CA ARG A 152 -2.84 1.21 -15.98
C ARG A 152 -2.96 1.96 -14.67
N TYR A 153 -2.37 1.40 -13.64
CA TYR A 153 -2.56 1.87 -12.29
C TYR A 153 -1.32 2.65 -11.85
N TYR A 154 -1.56 3.78 -11.23
CA TYR A 154 -0.56 4.59 -10.55
C TYR A 154 -1.14 4.92 -9.17
N GLY A 155 -0.76 4.14 -8.18
CA GLY A 155 -1.25 4.30 -6.81
C GLY A 155 -0.36 3.54 -5.82
N GLY A 156 -0.64 3.68 -4.52
CA GLY A 156 0.20 3.23 -3.42
C GLY A 156 0.52 1.74 -3.40
N SER A 157 -0.35 0.92 -4.00
CA SER A 157 -0.28 -0.54 -3.91
C SER A 157 0.23 -1.19 -5.21
N MET A 158 1.35 -0.69 -5.79
CA MET A 158 1.86 -1.14 -7.11
C MET A 158 3.20 -1.84 -7.08
N ASN A 159 4.09 -1.39 -6.21
CA ASN A 159 5.48 -1.79 -6.26
C ASN A 159 5.83 -2.64 -5.04
N ILE A 160 6.42 -3.80 -5.29
CA ILE A 160 7.02 -4.66 -4.28
C ILE A 160 8.52 -4.44 -4.40
N MET A 161 9.16 -3.99 -3.34
CA MET A 161 10.57 -3.62 -3.33
C MET A 161 11.34 -4.60 -2.46
N LYS A 162 12.44 -5.17 -2.96
CA LYS A 162 13.36 -5.90 -2.10
C LYS A 162 14.24 -4.88 -1.38
N MET A 163 14.16 -4.84 -0.07
CA MET A 163 14.90 -3.94 0.80
C MET A 163 15.97 -4.71 1.57
N TYR A 164 17.15 -4.13 1.62
CA TYR A 164 18.24 -4.57 2.48
C TYR A 164 18.21 -3.77 3.78
N GLU A 165 19.01 -4.16 4.75
CA GLU A 165 19.00 -3.53 6.07
C GLU A 165 19.36 -2.03 5.99
N GLU A 166 20.29 -1.67 5.13
CA GLU A 166 20.72 -0.29 4.87
C GLU A 166 19.66 0.59 4.17
N ASP A 167 18.69 -0.03 3.47
CA ASP A 167 17.55 0.68 2.86
C ASP A 167 16.49 1.10 3.90
N LEU A 168 16.57 0.56 5.10
CA LEU A 168 15.58 0.72 6.17
C LEU A 168 16.07 1.70 7.23
N PRO A 169 15.18 2.52 7.84
CA PRO A 169 15.58 3.47 8.85
C PRO A 169 16.00 2.78 10.16
N ASP A 170 17.19 3.11 10.63
CA ASP A 170 17.68 2.78 11.97
C ASP A 170 17.03 3.66 13.04
N GLU A 171 16.95 4.97 12.75
CA GLU A 171 16.31 5.96 13.60
C GLU A 171 15.40 6.85 12.77
N LEU A 172 14.39 7.41 13.41
CA LEU A 172 13.51 8.43 12.83
C LEU A 172 13.59 9.69 13.69
N PRO A 173 13.48 10.87 13.09
CA PRO A 173 13.35 12.13 13.82
C PRO A 173 12.15 12.13 14.77
N ASN A 174 12.07 13.13 15.63
CA ASN A 174 10.90 13.30 16.49
C ASN A 174 9.61 13.36 15.67
N SER A 175 8.57 12.67 16.11
CA SER A 175 7.27 12.60 15.41
C SER A 175 6.58 13.95 15.21
N SER A 176 6.90 14.94 16.05
CA SER A 176 6.42 16.32 15.86
C SER A 176 6.87 16.96 14.54
N LEU A 177 7.97 16.46 13.95
CA LEU A 177 8.49 16.91 12.65
C LEU A 177 7.85 16.20 11.46
N CYS A 178 6.80 15.42 11.68
CA CYS A 178 6.12 14.65 10.64
C CYS A 178 5.69 15.51 9.44
N PHE A 179 5.29 16.74 9.70
CA PHE A 179 4.83 17.70 8.66
C PHE A 179 5.88 18.72 8.25
N ASP A 180 7.07 18.68 8.84
CA ASP A 180 8.17 19.54 8.44
C ASP A 180 8.65 19.18 7.02
N GLU A 181 8.83 20.22 6.19
CA GLU A 181 9.16 20.03 4.77
C GLU A 181 10.60 19.57 4.56
N GLU A 182 11.53 20.14 5.29
CA GLU A 182 12.95 19.81 5.21
C GLU A 182 13.17 18.36 5.66
N THR A 183 12.60 17.99 6.81
CA THR A 183 12.61 16.60 7.31
C THR A 183 11.99 15.64 6.30
N ALA A 184 10.85 16.01 5.70
CA ALA A 184 10.19 15.18 4.70
C ALA A 184 11.06 14.97 3.45
N MET A 185 11.76 16.02 3.00
CA MET A 185 12.68 15.93 1.85
C MET A 185 13.89 15.05 2.16
N LEU A 186 14.52 15.22 3.31
CA LEU A 186 15.67 14.42 3.75
C LEU A 186 15.32 12.93 3.80
N LEU A 187 14.20 12.58 4.44
CA LEU A 187 13.74 11.20 4.56
C LEU A 187 13.37 10.61 3.18
N THR A 188 12.81 11.39 2.26
CA THR A 188 12.48 10.94 0.90
C THR A 188 13.74 10.68 0.07
N ARG A 189 14.80 11.45 0.26
CA ARG A 189 16.08 11.21 -0.42
C ARG A 189 16.77 9.95 0.11
N ARG A 190 16.65 9.67 1.41
CA ARG A 190 17.36 8.58 2.09
C ARG A 190 16.67 7.23 1.94
N TYR A 191 15.33 7.17 2.03
CA TYR A 191 14.61 5.92 2.16
C TYR A 191 13.66 5.62 0.98
N PRO A 192 13.89 4.51 0.23
CA PRO A 192 13.09 4.14 -0.94
C PRO A 192 11.59 3.98 -0.66
N ILE A 193 11.20 3.57 0.53
CA ILE A 193 9.80 3.38 0.93
C ILE A 193 8.97 4.68 0.86
N ARG A 194 9.64 5.84 0.84
CA ARG A 194 9.01 7.15 0.70
C ARG A 194 8.87 7.64 -0.73
N TRP A 195 9.47 6.97 -1.68
CA TRP A 195 9.39 7.42 -3.07
C TRP A 195 7.97 7.34 -3.59
N TYR A 196 7.62 8.27 -4.45
CA TYR A 196 6.34 8.21 -5.14
C TYR A 196 6.28 6.95 -6.00
N ASP A 197 5.12 6.29 -6.01
CA ASP A 197 4.92 5.00 -6.69
C ASP A 197 5.35 5.01 -8.17
N ILE A 198 5.19 6.17 -8.83
CA ILE A 198 5.60 6.37 -10.22
C ILE A 198 7.12 6.40 -10.39
N GLU A 199 7.85 6.87 -9.39
CA GLU A 199 9.31 7.06 -9.44
C GLU A 199 10.08 5.80 -9.04
N VAL A 200 9.47 4.92 -8.24
CA VAL A 200 10.13 3.73 -7.67
C VAL A 200 10.81 2.90 -8.74
N TYR A 201 10.14 2.67 -9.88
CA TYR A 201 10.68 1.85 -10.96
C TYR A 201 11.96 2.44 -11.55
N ASP A 202 11.97 3.75 -11.85
CA ASP A 202 13.12 4.40 -12.48
C ASP A 202 14.27 4.54 -11.48
N LYS A 203 13.99 4.90 -10.24
CA LYS A 203 15.00 4.99 -9.16
C LYS A 203 15.65 3.63 -8.86
N PHE A 204 14.88 2.56 -8.78
CA PHE A 204 15.44 1.21 -8.60
C PHE A 204 16.31 0.79 -9.79
N LYS A 205 15.95 1.17 -11.02
CA LYS A 205 16.77 0.94 -12.21
C LYS A 205 18.07 1.74 -12.14
N GLU A 206 18.03 3.01 -11.72
CA GLU A 206 19.21 3.87 -11.53
C GLU A 206 20.17 3.31 -10.46
N MET A 207 19.64 2.68 -9.42
CA MET A 207 20.43 1.99 -8.39
C MET A 207 21.03 0.64 -8.86
N GLY A 208 20.83 0.24 -10.12
CA GLY A 208 21.24 -1.08 -10.61
C GLY A 208 20.38 -2.25 -10.10
N ARG A 209 19.21 -1.96 -9.54
CA ARG A 209 18.26 -2.92 -8.94
C ARG A 209 16.91 -2.91 -9.67
N PRO A 210 16.81 -3.17 -10.98
CA PRO A 210 15.59 -3.04 -11.75
C PRO A 210 14.49 -3.98 -11.23
N LEU A 211 13.26 -3.45 -11.13
CA LEU A 211 12.10 -4.24 -10.75
C LEU A 211 11.61 -5.09 -11.92
N SER A 212 11.30 -6.35 -11.65
CA SER A 212 10.69 -7.27 -12.59
C SER A 212 9.18 -7.03 -12.72
N ARG A 213 8.56 -7.56 -13.77
CA ARG A 213 7.10 -7.50 -13.93
C ARG A 213 6.42 -8.64 -13.18
N LEU A 214 5.33 -8.29 -12.48
CA LEU A 214 4.37 -9.31 -12.05
C LEU A 214 3.60 -9.86 -13.27
N PRO A 215 3.42 -11.18 -13.38
CA PRO A 215 2.65 -11.79 -14.47
C PRO A 215 1.13 -11.70 -14.27
N PHE A 216 0.68 -11.17 -13.13
CA PHE A 216 -0.72 -10.99 -12.76
C PHE A 216 -0.94 -9.58 -12.18
N ARG A 217 -2.21 -9.23 -11.96
CA ARG A 217 -2.58 -7.94 -11.34
C ARG A 217 -2.45 -8.06 -9.83
N SER A 218 -1.71 -7.13 -9.23
CA SER A 218 -1.41 -7.18 -7.78
C SER A 218 -2.58 -6.75 -6.91
N THR A 219 -3.40 -5.80 -7.38
CA THR A 219 -4.35 -5.10 -6.50
C THR A 219 -5.65 -4.72 -7.19
N VAL A 220 -6.67 -4.52 -6.37
CA VAL A 220 -7.91 -3.83 -6.72
C VAL A 220 -7.94 -2.51 -5.96
N TYR A 221 -7.83 -1.40 -6.67
CA TYR A 221 -7.99 -0.05 -6.13
C TYR A 221 -9.47 0.27 -5.98
N VAL A 222 -9.90 0.47 -4.73
CA VAL A 222 -11.31 0.74 -4.43
C VAL A 222 -11.59 2.24 -4.53
N LEU A 223 -12.59 2.59 -5.34
CA LEU A 223 -13.06 3.94 -5.54
C LEU A 223 -14.35 4.20 -4.75
N GLY A 224 -14.53 5.46 -4.34
CA GLY A 224 -15.78 5.86 -3.68
C GLY A 224 -15.83 5.52 -2.19
N THR A 225 -14.69 5.20 -1.59
CA THR A 225 -14.56 4.97 -0.14
C THR A 225 -14.80 6.27 0.66
N GLY A 226 -14.81 7.43 -0.02
CA GLY A 226 -14.98 8.75 0.60
C GLY A 226 -13.72 9.29 1.28
N ASP A 227 -12.68 8.47 1.37
CA ASP A 227 -11.44 8.76 2.07
C ASP A 227 -10.19 8.70 1.16
N ASN A 228 -10.37 8.39 -0.13
CA ASN A 228 -9.26 8.37 -1.08
C ASN A 228 -8.58 9.75 -1.16
N ILE A 229 -7.32 9.83 -0.75
CA ILE A 229 -6.50 11.08 -0.79
C ILE A 229 -6.42 11.61 -2.24
N SER A 230 -6.30 10.72 -3.22
CA SER A 230 -6.21 11.05 -4.65
C SER A 230 -7.46 11.72 -5.25
N LEU A 231 -8.62 11.65 -4.56
CA LEU A 231 -9.87 12.27 -4.98
C LEU A 231 -10.19 13.55 -4.21
N ALA A 232 -9.44 13.85 -3.13
CA ALA A 232 -9.70 14.98 -2.22
C ALA A 232 -9.24 16.32 -2.80
N GLU A 233 -8.29 16.33 -3.75
CA GLU A 233 -7.88 17.55 -4.46
C GLU A 233 -7.97 17.36 -5.98
N PRO A 234 -8.24 18.43 -6.73
CA PRO A 234 -8.10 18.39 -8.18
C PRO A 234 -6.62 18.13 -8.44
N CYS A 235 -6.27 16.92 -8.87
CA CYS A 235 -5.04 16.75 -9.61
C CYS A 235 -5.06 17.84 -10.68
N ASN A 236 -4.14 18.80 -10.64
CA ASN A 236 -3.96 19.82 -11.64
C ASN A 236 -3.53 19.19 -12.97
N GLY A 237 -4.42 18.36 -13.53
CA GLY A 237 -4.43 18.08 -14.97
C GLY A 237 -4.72 19.40 -15.64
N LYS A 238 -4.06 19.68 -16.75
CA LYS A 238 -4.06 20.91 -17.53
C LYS A 238 -5.41 21.66 -17.70
N ASN A 239 -6.53 21.21 -17.13
CA ASN A 239 -7.86 21.81 -17.23
C ASN A 239 -8.73 21.75 -15.95
N GLY A 240 -8.19 21.46 -14.75
CA GLY A 240 -8.92 21.66 -13.48
C GLY A 240 -10.27 20.94 -13.29
N LYS A 241 -10.64 20.01 -14.15
CA LYS A 241 -11.94 19.33 -14.08
C LYS A 241 -11.84 18.09 -13.19
N ARG A 242 -12.53 18.10 -12.07
CA ARG A 242 -12.82 16.90 -11.26
C ARG A 242 -13.46 15.83 -12.17
N ILE A 243 -12.77 14.72 -12.37
CA ILE A 243 -13.37 13.56 -13.01
C ILE A 243 -14.14 12.81 -11.91
N HIS A 244 -15.47 12.93 -11.93
CA HIS A 244 -16.32 12.17 -11.03
C HIS A 244 -16.07 10.67 -11.26
N PRO A 245 -15.91 9.83 -10.19
CA PRO A 245 -15.62 8.39 -10.33
C PRO A 245 -16.54 7.65 -11.30
N ILE A 246 -17.83 8.01 -11.30
CA ILE A 246 -18.82 7.45 -12.23
C ILE A 246 -18.57 7.91 -13.67
N ALA A 247 -18.13 9.15 -13.90
CA ALA A 247 -17.81 9.64 -15.25
C ALA A 247 -16.55 8.97 -15.81
N PHE A 248 -15.60 8.62 -14.95
CA PHE A 248 -14.45 7.81 -15.33
C PHE A 248 -14.87 6.43 -15.85
N LEU A 249 -15.80 5.76 -15.17
CA LEU A 249 -16.32 4.44 -15.62
C LEU A 249 -17.13 4.51 -16.92
N ARG A 250 -17.77 5.64 -17.25
CA ARG A 250 -18.52 5.81 -18.49
C ARG A 250 -17.65 5.95 -19.75
N LYS A 251 -16.39 6.41 -19.59
CA LYS A 251 -15.43 6.57 -20.70
C LYS A 251 -14.56 5.34 -20.97
N ILE A 252 -14.80 4.23 -20.27
CA ILE A 252 -13.93 3.06 -20.32
C ILE A 252 -14.34 2.17 -21.49
N ASN A 253 -13.31 1.70 -22.21
CA ASN A 253 -13.46 0.69 -23.24
C ASN A 253 -14.18 -0.55 -22.65
N PRO A 254 -15.28 -1.03 -23.24
CA PRO A 254 -15.98 -2.24 -22.79
C PRO A 254 -15.07 -3.47 -22.61
N PHE A 255 -14.01 -3.57 -23.42
CA PHE A 255 -13.02 -4.65 -23.33
C PHE A 255 -12.18 -4.63 -22.05
N ASP A 256 -12.11 -3.52 -21.32
CA ASP A 256 -11.41 -3.42 -20.05
C ASP A 256 -12.31 -3.74 -18.85
N LYS A 257 -13.61 -3.89 -19.05
CA LYS A 257 -14.53 -4.30 -17.99
C LYS A 257 -14.41 -5.79 -17.70
N ARG A 258 -14.42 -6.13 -16.41
CA ARG A 258 -14.44 -7.51 -15.93
C ARG A 258 -15.54 -7.68 -14.90
N PHE A 259 -16.37 -8.72 -15.05
CA PHE A 259 -17.33 -9.07 -14.03
C PHE A 259 -16.62 -9.48 -12.74
N VAL A 260 -17.18 -9.08 -11.61
CA VAL A 260 -16.73 -9.52 -10.28
C VAL A 260 -17.22 -10.95 -10.05
N THR A 261 -16.56 -11.90 -10.70
CA THR A 261 -16.87 -13.33 -10.63
C THR A 261 -16.45 -13.93 -9.28
N TYR A 262 -16.97 -15.09 -8.92
CA TYR A 262 -16.53 -15.86 -7.76
C TYR A 262 -15.02 -16.10 -7.77
N ARG A 263 -14.43 -16.46 -8.92
CA ARG A 263 -12.98 -16.64 -9.08
C ARG A 263 -12.20 -15.37 -8.73
N LEU A 264 -12.64 -14.21 -9.24
CA LEU A 264 -11.99 -12.93 -8.99
C LEU A 264 -12.10 -12.52 -7.51
N ARG A 265 -13.24 -12.78 -6.88
CA ARG A 265 -13.43 -12.54 -5.45
C ARG A 265 -12.48 -13.38 -4.61
N LYS A 266 -12.39 -14.67 -4.89
CA LYS A 266 -11.47 -15.58 -4.20
C LYS A 266 -10.02 -15.15 -4.39
N GLU A 267 -9.65 -14.68 -5.58
CA GLU A 267 -8.29 -14.21 -5.90
C GLU A 267 -7.88 -12.97 -5.07
N PHE A 268 -8.84 -12.12 -4.72
CA PHE A 268 -8.58 -10.87 -3.98
C PHE A 268 -9.20 -10.88 -2.56
N GLY A 269 -9.69 -11.97 -2.05
CA GLY A 269 -10.31 -12.03 -0.71
C GLY A 269 -11.48 -11.07 -0.56
N ILE A 270 -12.30 -10.87 -1.61
CA ILE A 270 -13.45 -9.96 -1.58
C ILE A 270 -14.65 -10.70 -1.03
N ASN A 271 -15.06 -10.35 0.18
CA ASN A 271 -16.29 -10.85 0.79
C ASN A 271 -17.53 -10.28 0.07
N LEU A 272 -18.62 -11.04 0.13
CA LEU A 272 -19.92 -10.64 -0.41
C LEU A 272 -20.70 -9.82 0.60
#